data_aacaefbf93de10b3010de5ba78dc2870
#
_entry.id   aacaefbf93de10b3010de5ba78dc2870
#
_cell.length_a   1.000
_cell.length_b   1.000
_cell.length_c   1.000
_cell.angle_alpha   90.00
_cell.angle_beta   90.00
_cell.angle_gamma   90.00
#
_symmetry.space_group_name_H-M   'P 1'
#
loop_
_entity.id
_entity.type
_entity.pdbx_description
1 polymer ?
#
loop_
_entity_poly.entity_id
_entity_poly.type
_entity_poly.pdbx_seq_one_letter_code
_entity_poly.pdbx_strand_id
1 'polypeptide(L)'
;NTWIGIYSNARGADTKGDTNNNDINFKGYKDFMLDNLEIEEVKLTGKMLADDAFEKSTPVVNGDYTKETLNAYKDAVAALLEVDDDISVEDAKALIEAVNTAKSALKVKRVAPDWSDIEELRAVYQPDEPTEGNPYFAFDENPNTMWHTPWGVDSLGSDLTVTFRNPIEATRFEYVPRSSGQNGRVRAGSLRVFDENGKEHSFSFREWRNDAKTKVINFDAPIKVKKAIFTGNETYGDPGHISAVELRFVLPAEEDKPVDESALNAEIERVSKIDRKDAKEYLAAVEAYKKGLADQNLLTPNAIAKLVEGLKEVKET
;
A
#
# COMPACT_ATOMS: atom_id res chain seq x y z
N ASN A 1 36.06 -9.74 -0.57
CA ASN A 1 36.24 -9.10 0.76
C ASN A 1 35.41 -9.87 1.75
N THR A 2 36.05 -10.64 2.61
CA THR A 2 35.39 -11.42 3.67
C THR A 2 35.26 -10.52 4.90
N TRP A 3 34.04 -10.32 5.39
CA TRP A 3 33.79 -9.60 6.64
C TRP A 3 33.58 -10.61 7.75
N ILE A 4 34.34 -10.49 8.85
CA ILE A 4 34.13 -11.28 10.07
C ILE A 4 33.46 -10.35 11.06
N GLY A 5 32.19 -10.62 11.40
CA GLY A 5 31.46 -9.93 12.45
C GLY A 5 31.47 -10.76 13.73
N ILE A 6 32.03 -10.22 14.82
CA ILE A 6 31.95 -10.85 16.14
C ILE A 6 30.83 -10.17 16.90
N TYR A 7 29.75 -10.91 17.18
CA TYR A 7 28.63 -10.42 17.98
C TYR A 7 28.74 -10.95 19.41
N SER A 8 28.85 -10.07 20.40
CA SER A 8 28.71 -10.45 21.79
C SER A 8 27.29 -10.20 22.31
N ASN A 9 26.63 -11.23 22.77
CA ASN A 9 25.28 -11.17 23.35
C ASN A 9 25.38 -10.87 24.86
N ALA A 10 26.05 -9.78 25.25
CA ALA A 10 26.13 -9.35 26.64
C ALA A 10 24.79 -8.67 27.04
N ARG A 11 23.87 -9.42 27.65
CA ARG A 11 22.74 -8.84 28.37
C ARG A 11 23.24 -8.15 29.64
N GLY A 12 23.09 -6.83 29.73
CA GLY A 12 23.14 -6.10 31.00
C GLY A 12 24.26 -5.10 31.19
N ALA A 13 24.77 -4.48 30.14
CA ALA A 13 25.63 -3.30 30.32
C ALA A 13 24.90 -2.04 29.86
N ASP A 14 24.77 -1.08 30.74
CA ASP A 14 24.25 0.27 30.50
C ASP A 14 25.18 0.98 29.50
N THR A 15 24.85 0.91 28.21
CA THR A 15 25.63 1.55 27.14
C THR A 15 25.16 2.99 26.96
N LYS A 16 25.61 3.87 27.85
CA LYS A 16 25.73 5.29 27.48
C LYS A 16 26.96 5.44 26.59
N GLY A 17 26.81 5.02 25.33
CA GLY A 17 27.78 5.23 24.27
C GLY A 17 27.47 6.51 23.52
N ASP A 18 28.48 7.35 23.36
CA ASP A 18 28.47 8.50 22.48
C ASP A 18 28.28 8.02 21.02
N THR A 19 27.19 8.46 20.36
CA THR A 19 26.73 7.95 19.06
C THR A 19 27.48 8.54 17.86
N ASN A 20 28.59 9.25 18.05
CA ASN A 20 29.27 9.99 16.98
C ASN A 20 30.63 9.43 16.55
N ASN A 21 31.02 8.24 16.99
CA ASN A 21 32.24 7.61 16.50
C ASN A 21 32.01 6.16 16.11
N ASN A 22 32.34 5.84 14.85
CA ASN A 22 32.32 4.48 14.30
C ASN A 22 33.40 3.55 14.92
N ASP A 23 34.08 4.00 15.94
CA ASP A 23 35.03 3.20 16.69
C ASP A 23 34.34 2.57 17.89
N ILE A 24 34.24 1.25 17.89
CA ILE A 24 33.83 0.48 19.06
C ILE A 24 34.91 0.64 20.13
N ASN A 25 34.65 1.54 21.07
CA ASN A 25 35.60 1.79 22.18
C ASN A 25 35.32 0.81 23.32
N PHE A 26 36.10 -0.24 23.40
CA PHE A 26 36.07 -1.23 24.50
C PHE A 26 36.65 -0.73 25.81
N LYS A 27 36.58 0.57 26.12
CA LYS A 27 36.99 1.12 27.40
C LYS A 27 36.07 0.66 28.54
N GLY A 28 36.41 -0.43 29.18
CA GLY A 28 35.69 -0.92 30.37
C GLY A 28 35.76 -2.42 30.60
N TYR A 29 36.23 -3.19 29.65
CA TYR A 29 36.44 -4.63 29.84
C TYR A 29 37.93 -4.94 29.92
N LYS A 30 38.42 -5.12 31.13
CA LYS A 30 39.87 -5.42 31.38
C LYS A 30 40.26 -6.85 31.04
N ASP A 31 39.31 -7.75 30.91
CA ASP A 31 39.58 -9.18 30.72
C ASP A 31 38.57 -9.81 29.73
N PHE A 32 38.68 -9.46 28.44
CA PHE A 32 38.04 -10.24 27.39
C PHE A 32 39.04 -11.24 26.86
N MET A 33 38.99 -12.47 27.34
CA MET A 33 39.76 -13.58 26.79
C MET A 33 38.91 -14.31 25.76
N LEU A 34 39.28 -14.27 24.47
CA LEU A 34 38.84 -15.21 23.47
C LEU A 34 39.65 -16.49 23.66
N ASP A 35 39.08 -17.42 24.43
CA ASP A 35 39.63 -18.76 24.53
C ASP A 35 38.99 -19.61 23.41
N ASN A 36 39.83 -20.12 22.51
CA ASN A 36 39.43 -20.95 21.38
C ASN A 36 38.52 -20.27 20.33
N LEU A 37 38.99 -19.22 19.63
CA LEU A 37 38.37 -18.75 18.43
C LEU A 37 38.65 -19.76 17.32
N GLU A 38 37.70 -20.61 16.98
CA GLU A 38 37.73 -21.49 15.82
C GLU A 38 37.08 -20.77 14.65
N ILE A 39 37.84 -20.50 13.58
CA ILE A 39 37.32 -19.87 12.37
C ILE A 39 37.18 -20.97 11.34
N GLU A 40 35.94 -21.39 11.06
CA GLU A 40 35.63 -22.25 9.92
C GLU A 40 35.35 -21.42 8.66
N GLU A 41 35.92 -21.80 7.55
CA GLU A 41 35.58 -21.29 6.24
C GLU A 41 34.26 -21.94 5.79
N VAL A 42 33.17 -21.24 5.91
CA VAL A 42 31.87 -21.71 5.42
C VAL A 42 31.70 -21.35 3.96
N LYS A 43 31.61 -22.35 3.11
CA LYS A 43 31.29 -22.14 1.70
C LYS A 43 29.84 -21.64 1.57
N LEU A 44 29.67 -20.46 0.97
CA LEU A 44 28.35 -19.89 0.71
C LEU A 44 27.55 -20.82 -0.21
N THR A 45 26.36 -21.26 0.24
CA THR A 45 25.44 -22.08 -0.53
C THR A 45 24.24 -21.26 -1.04
N GLY A 46 23.53 -21.76 -2.05
CA GLY A 46 22.31 -21.14 -2.52
C GLY A 46 21.24 -21.11 -1.43
N LYS A 47 21.12 -22.17 -0.64
CA LYS A 47 20.17 -22.25 0.51
C LYS A 47 20.43 -21.17 1.53
N MET A 48 21.69 -20.92 1.92
CA MET A 48 22.05 -19.84 2.86
C MET A 48 21.64 -18.47 2.34
N LEU A 49 21.78 -18.23 1.04
CA LEU A 49 21.35 -16.97 0.42
C LEU A 49 19.83 -16.83 0.43
N ALA A 50 19.10 -17.90 0.12
CA ALA A 50 17.64 -17.89 0.12
C ALA A 50 17.09 -17.68 1.53
N ASP A 51 17.64 -18.35 2.55
CA ASP A 51 17.23 -18.20 3.95
C ASP A 51 17.49 -16.79 4.47
N ASP A 52 18.66 -16.19 4.21
CA ASP A 52 18.97 -14.81 4.59
C ASP A 52 18.04 -13.80 3.90
N ALA A 53 17.73 -14.04 2.61
CA ALA A 53 16.80 -13.18 1.89
C ALA A 53 15.36 -13.32 2.41
N PHE A 54 14.94 -14.52 2.78
CA PHE A 54 13.64 -14.77 3.40
C PHE A 54 13.51 -14.02 4.74
N GLU A 55 14.48 -14.16 5.64
CA GLU A 55 14.49 -13.46 6.92
C GLU A 55 14.40 -11.93 6.76
N LYS A 56 15.10 -11.37 5.77
CA LYS A 56 15.08 -9.93 5.45
C LYS A 56 13.77 -9.46 4.82
N SER A 57 13.01 -10.37 4.22
CA SER A 57 11.76 -10.06 3.52
C SER A 57 10.53 -10.26 4.40
N THR A 58 10.66 -10.90 5.55
CA THR A 58 9.60 -11.10 6.55
C THR A 58 9.86 -10.21 7.79
N PRO A 59 8.82 -9.73 8.49
CA PRO A 59 7.41 -9.85 8.17
C PRO A 59 6.99 -8.98 6.99
N VAL A 60 6.11 -9.52 6.15
CA VAL A 60 5.53 -8.75 5.05
C VAL A 60 4.52 -7.73 5.61
N VAL A 61 4.71 -6.46 5.30
CA VAL A 61 3.83 -5.38 5.76
C VAL A 61 2.49 -5.47 5.03
N ASN A 62 1.40 -5.49 5.80
CA ASN A 62 0.04 -5.44 5.26
C ASN A 62 -0.52 -4.02 5.26
N GLY A 63 -1.38 -3.74 4.32
CA GLY A 63 -2.39 -2.70 4.45
C GLY A 63 -2.26 -1.51 3.52
N ASP A 64 -1.06 -1.10 3.14
CA ASP A 64 -0.88 0.12 2.35
C ASP A 64 -0.71 -0.12 0.83
N TYR A 65 -0.70 -1.39 0.40
CA TYR A 65 -0.48 -1.74 -1.00
C TYR A 65 -1.71 -2.38 -1.65
N THR A 66 -1.82 -2.28 -2.98
CA THR A 66 -2.86 -2.97 -3.72
C THR A 66 -2.69 -4.49 -3.59
N LYS A 67 -3.80 -5.23 -3.48
CA LYS A 67 -3.78 -6.70 -3.31
C LYS A 67 -2.98 -7.40 -4.40
N GLU A 68 -3.11 -6.94 -5.64
CA GLU A 68 -2.38 -7.50 -6.78
C GLU A 68 -0.86 -7.46 -6.56
N THR A 69 -0.31 -6.28 -6.27
CA THR A 69 1.15 -6.13 -6.11
C THR A 69 1.65 -6.73 -4.80
N LEU A 70 0.84 -6.67 -3.73
CA LEU A 70 1.17 -7.30 -2.45
C LEU A 70 1.19 -8.83 -2.55
N ASN A 71 0.22 -9.45 -3.24
CA ASN A 71 0.21 -10.89 -3.47
C ASN A 71 1.39 -11.32 -4.33
N ALA A 72 1.74 -10.59 -5.39
CA ALA A 72 2.93 -10.87 -6.20
C ALA A 72 4.22 -10.82 -5.35
N TYR A 73 4.33 -9.87 -4.43
CA TYR A 73 5.47 -9.81 -3.51
C TYR A 73 5.47 -10.98 -2.53
N LYS A 74 4.33 -11.33 -1.94
CA LYS A 74 4.18 -12.49 -1.05
C LYS A 74 4.55 -13.80 -1.76
N ASP A 75 4.09 -14.00 -2.99
CA ASP A 75 4.42 -15.17 -3.80
C ASP A 75 5.92 -15.28 -4.07
N ALA A 76 6.58 -14.17 -4.38
CA ALA A 76 8.03 -14.15 -4.57
C ALA A 76 8.80 -14.48 -3.29
N VAL A 77 8.35 -13.97 -2.13
CA VAL A 77 8.96 -14.29 -0.82
C VAL A 77 8.70 -15.74 -0.44
N ALA A 78 7.49 -16.27 -0.70
CA ALA A 78 7.17 -17.68 -0.44
C ALA A 78 8.04 -18.63 -1.24
N ALA A 79 8.42 -18.28 -2.47
CA ALA A 79 9.32 -19.10 -3.30
C ALA A 79 10.70 -19.32 -2.65
N LEU A 80 11.15 -18.44 -1.76
CA LEU A 80 12.39 -18.64 -0.99
C LEU A 80 12.28 -19.76 0.05
N LEU A 81 11.05 -20.11 0.49
CA LEU A 81 10.80 -21.24 1.40
C LEU A 81 10.76 -22.60 0.67
N GLU A 82 10.52 -22.57 -0.64
CA GLU A 82 10.36 -23.80 -1.45
C GLU A 82 11.70 -24.35 -1.97
N VAL A 83 12.82 -23.70 -1.63
CA VAL A 83 14.13 -24.10 -2.16
C VAL A 83 14.70 -25.32 -1.42
N ASP A 84 15.24 -26.25 -2.18
CA ASP A 84 15.95 -27.42 -1.67
C ASP A 84 17.34 -27.03 -1.14
N ASP A 85 17.93 -27.91 -0.31
CA ASP A 85 19.25 -27.69 0.30
C ASP A 85 20.38 -27.60 -0.73
N ASP A 86 20.20 -28.18 -1.91
CA ASP A 86 21.17 -28.23 -3.01
C ASP A 86 20.97 -27.16 -4.09
N ILE A 87 20.05 -26.21 -3.87
CA ILE A 87 19.84 -25.09 -4.80
C ILE A 87 21.16 -24.39 -5.13
N SER A 88 21.38 -24.12 -6.42
CA SER A 88 22.58 -23.39 -6.84
C SER A 88 22.59 -21.95 -6.32
N VAL A 89 23.79 -21.38 -6.15
CA VAL A 89 23.95 -19.96 -5.80
C VAL A 89 23.32 -19.05 -6.86
N GLU A 90 23.33 -19.46 -8.13
CA GLU A 90 22.77 -18.70 -9.24
C GLU A 90 21.25 -18.70 -9.22
N ASP A 91 20.63 -19.84 -9.00
CA ASP A 91 19.16 -19.94 -8.87
C ASP A 91 18.64 -19.20 -7.63
N ALA A 92 19.35 -19.29 -6.51
CA ALA A 92 19.01 -18.51 -5.31
C ALA A 92 19.07 -16.99 -5.57
N LYS A 93 20.09 -16.51 -6.31
CA LYS A 93 20.16 -15.10 -6.73
C LYS A 93 19.01 -14.69 -7.64
N ALA A 94 18.58 -15.58 -8.55
CA ALA A 94 17.43 -15.30 -9.40
C ALA A 94 16.13 -15.15 -8.59
N LEU A 95 15.92 -15.97 -7.56
CA LEU A 95 14.79 -15.82 -6.65
C LEU A 95 14.86 -14.51 -5.86
N ILE A 96 16.04 -14.14 -5.37
CA ILE A 96 16.26 -12.86 -4.66
C ILE A 96 15.95 -11.66 -5.58
N GLU A 97 16.36 -11.74 -6.85
CA GLU A 97 16.05 -10.69 -7.83
C GLU A 97 14.54 -10.60 -8.10
N ALA A 98 13.84 -11.74 -8.15
CA ALA A 98 12.39 -11.77 -8.27
C ALA A 98 11.70 -11.08 -7.07
N VAL A 99 12.17 -11.33 -5.83
CA VAL A 99 11.69 -10.64 -4.62
C VAL A 99 11.92 -9.13 -4.71
N ASN A 100 13.12 -8.70 -5.11
CA ASN A 100 13.48 -7.29 -5.24
C ASN A 100 12.63 -6.60 -6.33
N THR A 101 12.38 -7.27 -7.43
CA THR A 101 11.53 -6.80 -8.53
C THR A 101 10.09 -6.63 -8.04
N ALA A 102 9.53 -7.65 -7.39
CA ALA A 102 8.17 -7.59 -6.85
C ALA A 102 8.04 -6.51 -5.76
N LYS A 103 9.06 -6.35 -4.90
CA LYS A 103 9.12 -5.28 -3.90
C LYS A 103 9.10 -3.89 -4.54
N SER A 104 9.86 -3.70 -5.60
CA SER A 104 9.93 -2.43 -6.33
C SER A 104 8.63 -2.12 -7.11
N ALA A 105 7.85 -3.15 -7.42
CA ALA A 105 6.56 -3.04 -8.10
C ALA A 105 5.38 -2.79 -7.15
N LEU A 106 5.61 -2.74 -5.82
CA LEU A 106 4.56 -2.48 -4.85
C LEU A 106 3.90 -1.11 -5.11
N LYS A 107 2.59 -1.12 -5.28
CA LYS A 107 1.78 0.10 -5.48
C LYS A 107 1.00 0.40 -4.22
N VAL A 108 1.14 1.61 -3.72
CA VAL A 108 0.35 2.08 -2.58
C VAL A 108 -1.13 2.08 -2.96
N LYS A 109 -1.97 1.62 -2.05
CA LYS A 109 -3.42 1.64 -2.20
C LYS A 109 -3.90 3.09 -2.18
N ARG A 110 -4.46 3.52 -3.29
CA ARG A 110 -4.98 4.89 -3.41
C ARG A 110 -6.41 4.95 -2.88
N VAL A 111 -6.69 6.00 -2.13
CA VAL A 111 -8.05 6.29 -1.64
C VAL A 111 -8.84 7.19 -2.59
N ALA A 112 -8.14 7.90 -3.48
CA ALA A 112 -8.70 8.80 -4.48
C ALA A 112 -7.82 8.84 -5.74
N PRO A 113 -8.35 9.30 -6.90
CA PRO A 113 -7.56 9.61 -8.06
C PRO A 113 -6.64 10.81 -7.80
N ASP A 114 -5.49 10.84 -8.45
CA ASP A 114 -4.57 11.97 -8.45
C ASP A 114 -4.56 12.70 -9.80
N TRP A 115 -3.69 13.69 -9.93
CA TRP A 115 -3.55 14.50 -11.13
C TRP A 115 -3.23 13.67 -12.40
N SER A 116 -2.61 12.49 -12.27
CA SER A 116 -2.28 11.63 -13.41
C SER A 116 -3.50 10.98 -14.06
N ASP A 117 -4.62 10.87 -13.33
CA ASP A 117 -5.89 10.38 -13.85
C ASP A 117 -6.68 11.47 -14.58
N ILE A 118 -6.26 12.73 -14.45
CA ILE A 118 -6.97 13.87 -15.02
C ILE A 118 -6.63 14.04 -16.50
N GLU A 119 -7.65 14.09 -17.33
CA GLU A 119 -7.57 14.42 -18.74
C GLU A 119 -7.62 15.94 -18.94
N GLU A 120 -8.55 16.61 -18.26
CA GLU A 120 -8.74 18.05 -18.32
C GLU A 120 -9.15 18.61 -16.97
N LEU A 121 -8.54 19.74 -16.59
CA LEU A 121 -8.89 20.50 -15.39
C LEU A 121 -9.02 21.98 -15.72
N ARG A 122 -10.18 22.55 -15.42
CA ARG A 122 -10.48 23.96 -15.65
C ARG A 122 -10.99 24.62 -14.39
N ALA A 123 -10.37 25.71 -13.99
CA ALA A 123 -10.85 26.56 -12.90
C ALA A 123 -10.25 27.96 -13.06
N VAL A 124 -10.89 28.96 -12.48
CA VAL A 124 -10.21 30.21 -12.20
C VAL A 124 -9.27 30.02 -11.01
N TYR A 125 -8.08 30.60 -11.05
CA TYR A 125 -7.08 30.40 -10.01
C TYR A 125 -6.12 31.56 -9.87
N GLN A 126 -5.49 31.68 -8.70
CA GLN A 126 -4.40 32.62 -8.45
C GLN A 126 -3.15 32.14 -9.18
N PRO A 127 -2.62 32.90 -10.15
CA PRO A 127 -1.39 32.54 -10.85
C PRO A 127 -0.15 32.79 -9.99
N ASP A 128 0.98 32.21 -10.41
CA ASP A 128 2.34 32.51 -9.95
C ASP A 128 2.63 32.31 -8.46
N GLU A 129 1.81 31.50 -7.77
CA GLU A 129 2.04 31.12 -6.38
C GLU A 129 2.54 29.67 -6.28
N PRO A 130 3.64 29.42 -5.57
CA PRO A 130 4.30 28.09 -5.56
C PRO A 130 3.50 26.99 -4.83
N THR A 131 2.61 27.37 -3.91
CA THR A 131 1.84 26.44 -3.07
C THR A 131 0.34 26.72 -3.05
N GLU A 132 -0.10 27.87 -3.59
CA GLU A 132 -1.50 28.29 -3.64
C GLU A 132 -1.88 28.66 -5.07
N GLY A 133 -3.09 28.32 -5.47
CA GLY A 133 -3.69 28.79 -6.72
C GLY A 133 -3.92 27.68 -7.72
N ASN A 134 -2.90 27.01 -8.21
CA ASN A 134 -3.02 26.02 -9.27
C ASN A 134 -4.09 24.96 -8.96
N PRO A 135 -5.09 24.73 -9.83
CA PRO A 135 -6.18 23.76 -9.55
C PRO A 135 -5.70 22.32 -9.42
N TYR A 136 -4.55 21.94 -9.98
CA TYR A 136 -3.96 20.62 -9.77
C TYR A 136 -3.55 20.35 -8.32
N PHE A 137 -3.33 21.39 -7.53
CA PHE A 137 -3.06 21.27 -6.09
C PHE A 137 -4.23 20.70 -5.29
N ALA A 138 -5.44 20.72 -5.84
CA ALA A 138 -6.59 20.05 -5.22
C ALA A 138 -6.68 18.55 -5.53
N PHE A 139 -5.65 17.96 -6.18
CA PHE A 139 -5.58 16.56 -6.59
C PHE A 139 -4.17 15.97 -6.44
N ASP A 140 -3.32 16.54 -5.60
CA ASP A 140 -1.91 16.15 -5.45
C ASP A 140 -1.61 15.40 -4.13
N GLU A 141 -2.64 15.23 -3.28
CA GLU A 141 -2.54 14.62 -1.94
C GLU A 141 -1.48 15.30 -1.04
N ASN A 142 -1.17 16.57 -1.30
CA ASN A 142 -0.21 17.34 -0.54
C ASN A 142 -0.91 18.36 0.37
N PRO A 143 -0.90 18.18 1.70
CA PRO A 143 -1.60 19.08 2.63
C PRO A 143 -1.00 20.50 2.69
N ASN A 144 0.14 20.74 2.04
CA ASN A 144 0.83 22.04 2.02
C ASN A 144 0.53 22.86 0.77
N THR A 145 -0.24 22.33 -0.17
CA THR A 145 -0.68 23.00 -1.38
C THR A 145 -2.18 23.16 -1.38
N MET A 146 -2.72 24.10 -2.18
CA MET A 146 -4.16 24.25 -2.36
C MET A 146 -4.50 24.96 -3.67
N TRP A 147 -5.60 24.59 -4.29
CA TRP A 147 -6.28 25.44 -5.24
C TRP A 147 -6.86 26.66 -4.52
N HIS A 148 -6.69 27.85 -5.12
CA HIS A 148 -7.26 29.10 -4.64
C HIS A 148 -7.62 30.00 -5.82
N THR A 149 -8.80 30.62 -5.79
CA THR A 149 -9.20 31.61 -6.79
C THR A 149 -8.43 32.93 -6.62
N PRO A 150 -8.41 33.83 -7.63
CA PRO A 150 -7.57 35.05 -7.59
C PRO A 150 -7.80 35.88 -6.34
N TRP A 151 -6.73 36.40 -5.77
CA TRP A 151 -6.77 37.30 -4.62
C TRP A 151 -7.47 38.62 -4.96
N GLY A 152 -8.29 39.12 -4.03
CA GLY A 152 -8.98 40.41 -4.17
C GLY A 152 -10.13 40.42 -5.19
N VAL A 153 -10.50 39.26 -5.74
CA VAL A 153 -11.59 39.09 -6.69
C VAL A 153 -12.67 38.22 -6.10
N ASP A 154 -13.93 38.67 -6.15
CA ASP A 154 -15.07 37.83 -5.82
C ASP A 154 -15.23 36.73 -6.89
N SER A 155 -15.06 35.52 -6.51
CA SER A 155 -15.09 34.32 -7.36
C SER A 155 -16.25 33.39 -7.03
N LEU A 156 -17.23 33.84 -6.24
CA LEU A 156 -18.41 33.04 -5.92
C LEU A 156 -19.15 32.61 -7.18
N GLY A 157 -19.60 31.36 -7.20
CA GLY A 157 -20.26 30.76 -8.36
C GLY A 157 -19.30 30.33 -9.48
N SER A 158 -18.00 30.50 -9.30
CA SER A 158 -17.02 29.94 -10.26
C SER A 158 -16.91 28.42 -10.12
N ASP A 159 -16.79 27.75 -11.26
CA ASP A 159 -16.68 26.32 -11.37
C ASP A 159 -15.22 25.86 -11.36
N LEU A 160 -14.95 24.77 -10.64
CA LEU A 160 -13.83 23.89 -10.95
C LEU A 160 -14.40 22.66 -11.68
N THR A 161 -13.95 22.46 -12.90
CA THR A 161 -14.35 21.32 -13.73
C THR A 161 -13.17 20.36 -13.88
N VAL A 162 -13.37 19.09 -13.53
CA VAL A 162 -12.43 18.01 -13.74
C VAL A 162 -13.03 16.96 -14.67
N THR A 163 -12.23 16.48 -15.64
CA THR A 163 -12.55 15.36 -16.49
C THR A 163 -11.47 14.30 -16.33
N PHE A 164 -11.84 13.08 -16.00
CA PHE A 164 -10.91 11.98 -15.81
C PHE A 164 -10.63 11.25 -17.13
N ARG A 165 -9.40 10.75 -17.35
CA ARG A 165 -9.02 9.95 -18.54
C ARG A 165 -9.88 8.72 -18.68
N ASN A 166 -10.02 7.98 -17.58
CA ASN A 166 -10.92 6.85 -17.44
C ASN A 166 -11.96 7.16 -16.36
N PRO A 167 -13.19 6.64 -16.46
CA PRO A 167 -14.17 6.80 -15.39
C PRO A 167 -13.64 6.24 -14.07
N ILE A 168 -13.80 7.01 -13.00
CA ILE A 168 -13.36 6.66 -11.65
C ILE A 168 -14.57 6.21 -10.83
N GLU A 169 -14.59 4.98 -10.36
CA GLU A 169 -15.64 4.51 -9.48
C GLU A 169 -15.48 5.14 -8.09
N ALA A 170 -16.42 5.98 -7.69
CA ALA A 170 -16.38 6.69 -6.42
C ALA A 170 -17.64 6.43 -5.58
N THR A 171 -17.44 6.30 -4.26
CA THR A 171 -18.54 6.10 -3.27
C THR A 171 -18.97 7.41 -2.62
N ARG A 172 -18.11 8.42 -2.61
CA ARG A 172 -18.36 9.75 -2.04
C ARG A 172 -17.38 10.77 -2.60
N PHE A 173 -17.71 12.02 -2.38
CA PHE A 173 -16.82 13.16 -2.63
C PHE A 173 -16.41 13.78 -1.30
N GLU A 174 -15.16 14.19 -1.17
CA GLU A 174 -14.61 14.89 -0.01
C GLU A 174 -13.99 16.22 -0.44
N TYR A 175 -14.39 17.29 0.25
CA TYR A 175 -13.75 18.60 0.16
C TYR A 175 -12.91 18.80 1.41
N VAL A 176 -11.61 18.99 1.24
CA VAL A 176 -10.65 19.30 2.31
C VAL A 176 -10.36 20.79 2.30
N PRO A 177 -10.87 21.55 3.30
CA PRO A 177 -10.61 22.98 3.39
C PRO A 177 -9.18 23.26 3.88
N ARG A 178 -8.70 24.49 3.65
CA ARG A 178 -7.45 24.96 4.21
C ARG A 178 -7.41 24.81 5.74
N SER A 179 -6.23 24.43 6.27
CA SER A 179 -6.02 24.18 7.69
C SER A 179 -6.00 25.46 8.53
N SER A 180 -5.42 26.55 8.01
CA SER A 180 -5.29 27.84 8.66
C SER A 180 -6.04 28.95 7.88
N GLY A 181 -6.49 29.99 8.60
CA GLY A 181 -7.31 31.02 8.02
C GLY A 181 -8.71 30.53 7.64
N GLN A 182 -9.53 31.41 7.07
CA GLN A 182 -10.89 31.08 6.65
C GLN A 182 -11.20 31.43 5.20
N ASN A 183 -10.37 32.25 4.56
CA ASN A 183 -10.63 32.75 3.22
C ASN A 183 -10.76 31.61 2.22
N GLY A 184 -11.91 31.57 1.55
CA GLY A 184 -12.20 30.58 0.55
C GLY A 184 -12.69 29.22 1.08
N ARG A 185 -12.84 29.03 2.42
CA ARG A 185 -13.55 27.85 2.92
C ARG A 185 -15.00 27.90 2.46
N VAL A 186 -15.41 26.90 1.71
CA VAL A 186 -16.76 26.84 1.13
C VAL A 186 -17.78 26.53 2.22
N ARG A 187 -18.88 27.33 2.23
CA ARG A 187 -20.02 27.16 3.13
C ARG A 187 -21.23 26.52 2.45
N ALA A 188 -21.51 26.93 1.23
CA ALA A 188 -22.59 26.41 0.41
C ALA A 188 -22.20 26.33 -1.06
N GLY A 189 -22.78 25.40 -1.78
CA GLY A 189 -22.47 25.20 -3.20
C GLY A 189 -23.15 23.97 -3.77
N SER A 190 -22.57 23.48 -4.86
CA SER A 190 -23.05 22.29 -5.54
C SER A 190 -21.89 21.44 -6.08
N LEU A 191 -22.13 20.14 -6.19
CA LEU A 191 -21.32 19.20 -6.94
C LEU A 191 -22.21 18.55 -8.01
N ARG A 192 -21.84 18.67 -9.27
CA ARG A 192 -22.46 17.95 -10.38
C ARG A 192 -21.49 16.90 -10.91
N VAL A 193 -21.93 15.66 -10.93
CA VAL A 193 -21.13 14.51 -11.35
C VAL A 193 -21.78 13.91 -12.59
N PHE A 194 -20.99 13.72 -13.65
CA PHE A 194 -21.43 13.05 -14.87
C PHE A 194 -20.78 11.68 -14.93
N ASP A 195 -21.59 10.64 -15.01
CA ASP A 195 -21.10 9.27 -15.09
C ASP A 195 -20.54 8.92 -16.48
N GLU A 196 -20.08 7.68 -16.66
CA GLU A 196 -19.52 7.18 -17.93
C GLU A 196 -20.49 7.23 -19.10
N ASN A 197 -21.81 7.29 -18.83
CA ASN A 197 -22.88 7.37 -19.83
C ASN A 197 -23.36 8.81 -20.04
N GLY A 198 -22.76 9.78 -19.37
CA GLY A 198 -23.12 11.20 -19.42
C GLY A 198 -24.35 11.57 -18.58
N LYS A 199 -24.89 10.66 -17.75
CA LYS A 199 -25.97 10.98 -16.82
C LYS A 199 -25.47 11.89 -15.71
N GLU A 200 -26.20 12.95 -15.44
CA GLU A 200 -25.89 13.89 -14.36
C GLU A 200 -26.47 13.43 -13.03
N HIS A 201 -25.65 13.51 -11.99
CA HIS A 201 -25.97 13.37 -10.58
C HIS A 201 -25.63 14.68 -9.89
N SER A 202 -26.62 15.34 -9.29
CA SER A 202 -26.49 16.67 -8.70
C SER A 202 -26.66 16.65 -7.18
N PHE A 203 -25.71 17.27 -6.49
CA PHE A 203 -25.67 17.38 -5.04
C PHE A 203 -25.56 18.85 -4.67
N SER A 204 -26.47 19.33 -3.80
CA SER A 204 -26.39 20.67 -3.21
C SER A 204 -26.05 20.55 -1.74
N PHE A 205 -25.19 21.41 -1.26
CA PHE A 205 -24.80 21.44 0.15
C PHE A 205 -24.88 22.87 0.69
N ARG A 206 -25.20 22.97 1.98
CA ARG A 206 -25.32 24.22 2.70
C ARG A 206 -24.78 24.10 4.11
N GLU A 207 -24.36 25.21 4.69
CA GLU A 207 -23.97 25.30 6.10
C GLU A 207 -22.80 24.44 6.52
N TRP A 208 -21.89 24.13 5.61
CA TRP A 208 -20.60 23.56 5.99
C TRP A 208 -19.93 24.51 6.99
N ARG A 209 -19.47 23.94 8.11
CA ARG A 209 -18.91 24.73 9.20
C ARG A 209 -17.57 25.36 8.83
N ASN A 210 -17.28 26.54 9.41
CA ASN A 210 -15.98 27.21 9.30
C ASN A 210 -14.92 26.51 10.18
N ASP A 211 -14.51 25.34 9.78
CA ASP A 211 -13.45 24.56 10.43
C ASP A 211 -12.61 23.86 9.36
N ALA A 212 -11.46 23.30 9.76
CA ALA A 212 -10.56 22.58 8.88
C ALA A 212 -10.94 21.10 8.64
N LYS A 213 -12.11 20.66 9.12
CA LYS A 213 -12.54 19.27 8.95
C LYS A 213 -13.02 19.04 7.53
N THR A 214 -12.67 17.90 6.97
CA THR A 214 -13.17 17.41 5.68
C THR A 214 -14.70 17.43 5.66
N LYS A 215 -15.27 17.89 4.56
CA LYS A 215 -16.70 17.88 4.27
C LYS A 215 -16.98 16.77 3.29
N VAL A 216 -18.08 16.05 3.50
CA VAL A 216 -18.38 14.80 2.77
C VAL A 216 -19.75 14.90 2.10
N ILE A 217 -19.80 14.49 0.84
CA ILE A 217 -21.03 14.21 0.10
C ILE A 217 -21.01 12.71 -0.23
N ASN A 218 -21.85 11.94 0.46
CA ASN A 218 -22.00 10.51 0.17
C ASN A 218 -22.89 10.33 -1.06
N PHE A 219 -22.54 9.36 -1.91
CA PHE A 219 -23.37 8.92 -3.02
C PHE A 219 -24.26 7.77 -2.55
N ASP A 220 -25.51 7.71 -3.03
CA ASP A 220 -26.45 6.62 -2.68
C ASP A 220 -25.96 5.25 -3.17
N ALA A 221 -25.20 5.24 -4.25
CA ALA A 221 -24.49 4.09 -4.81
C ALA A 221 -23.19 4.57 -5.47
N PRO A 222 -22.19 3.69 -5.67
CA PRO A 222 -20.98 4.06 -6.39
C PRO A 222 -21.29 4.63 -7.78
N ILE A 223 -20.63 5.72 -8.14
CA ILE A 223 -20.77 6.38 -9.45
C ILE A 223 -19.44 6.25 -10.19
N LYS A 224 -19.48 5.80 -11.44
CA LYS A 224 -18.34 5.82 -12.36
C LYS A 224 -18.17 7.22 -12.95
N VAL A 225 -17.49 8.09 -12.21
CA VAL A 225 -17.33 9.51 -12.51
C VAL A 225 -16.42 9.70 -13.73
N LYS A 226 -16.94 10.25 -14.81
CA LYS A 226 -16.15 10.68 -15.98
C LYS A 226 -15.81 12.17 -15.89
N LYS A 227 -16.74 12.98 -15.38
CA LYS A 227 -16.59 14.43 -15.24
C LYS A 227 -17.27 14.91 -13.97
N ALA A 228 -16.70 15.92 -13.32
CA ALA A 228 -17.36 16.59 -12.21
C ALA A 228 -17.17 18.10 -12.27
N ILE A 229 -18.12 18.83 -11.69
CA ILE A 229 -18.12 20.30 -11.57
C ILE A 229 -18.43 20.63 -10.12
N PHE A 230 -17.45 21.25 -9.46
CA PHE A 230 -17.60 21.77 -8.10
C PHE A 230 -17.77 23.28 -8.14
N THR A 231 -18.81 23.81 -7.50
CA THR A 231 -19.15 25.23 -7.46
C THR A 231 -19.29 25.70 -6.03
N GLY A 232 -18.53 26.71 -5.63
CA GLY A 232 -18.68 27.39 -4.34
C GLY A 232 -19.56 28.63 -4.47
N ASN A 233 -20.75 28.64 -3.86
CA ASN A 233 -21.69 29.76 -3.95
C ASN A 233 -21.62 30.69 -2.74
N GLU A 234 -21.21 30.16 -1.57
CA GLU A 234 -20.97 30.92 -0.35
C GLU A 234 -19.67 30.44 0.30
N THR A 235 -18.88 31.38 0.78
CA THR A 235 -17.62 31.07 1.46
C THR A 235 -17.45 31.89 2.72
N TYR A 236 -16.45 31.53 3.52
CA TYR A 236 -15.99 32.32 4.65
C TYR A 236 -14.83 33.22 4.20
N GLY A 237 -14.73 34.41 4.80
CA GLY A 237 -13.74 35.43 4.43
C GLY A 237 -14.28 36.41 3.40
N ASP A 238 -13.52 37.48 3.15
CA ASP A 238 -13.87 38.59 2.27
C ASP A 238 -12.66 38.98 1.40
N PRO A 239 -12.81 39.20 0.10
CA PRO A 239 -13.99 38.95 -0.73
C PRO A 239 -14.22 37.45 -0.95
N GLY A 240 -15.33 37.03 -1.58
CA GLY A 240 -15.72 35.64 -1.78
C GLY A 240 -14.73 34.80 -2.59
N HIS A 241 -13.64 34.37 -1.99
CA HIS A 241 -12.71 33.43 -2.58
C HIS A 241 -13.22 31.99 -2.49
N ILE A 242 -12.69 31.10 -3.33
CA ILE A 242 -12.88 29.65 -3.22
C ILE A 242 -11.50 29.03 -3.06
N SER A 243 -11.34 28.11 -2.09
CA SER A 243 -10.10 27.35 -1.94
C SER A 243 -10.38 25.90 -1.56
N ALA A 244 -9.52 24.98 -1.97
CA ALA A 244 -9.54 23.58 -1.56
C ALA A 244 -8.11 23.06 -1.46
N VAL A 245 -7.77 22.43 -0.35
CA VAL A 245 -6.53 21.66 -0.23
C VAL A 245 -6.69 20.38 -1.07
N GLU A 246 -7.82 19.68 -0.94
CA GLU A 246 -8.12 18.50 -1.75
C GLU A 246 -9.59 18.42 -2.15
N LEU A 247 -9.83 17.87 -3.32
CA LEU A 247 -11.13 17.45 -3.86
C LEU A 247 -11.02 15.96 -4.21
N ARG A 248 -11.46 15.09 -3.31
CA ARG A 248 -11.29 13.65 -3.42
C ARG A 248 -12.56 12.96 -3.90
N PHE A 249 -12.47 12.18 -4.96
CA PHE A 249 -13.48 11.20 -5.35
C PHE A 249 -13.06 9.86 -4.75
N VAL A 250 -13.61 9.51 -3.59
CA VAL A 250 -13.12 8.38 -2.79
C VAL A 250 -13.51 7.06 -3.43
N LEU A 251 -12.50 6.27 -3.74
CA LEU A 251 -12.65 4.94 -4.33
C LEU A 251 -13.34 3.99 -3.34
N PRO A 252 -14.05 2.95 -3.83
CA PRO A 252 -14.54 1.88 -2.97
C PRO A 252 -13.38 1.31 -2.15
N ALA A 253 -13.62 1.05 -0.86
CA ALA A 253 -12.66 0.34 -0.07
C ALA A 253 -12.48 -1.06 -0.68
N GLU A 254 -11.24 -1.42 -0.97
CA GLU A 254 -10.93 -2.79 -1.32
C GLU A 254 -11.23 -3.65 -0.08
N GLU A 255 -12.27 -4.49 -0.17
CA GLU A 255 -12.64 -5.37 0.95
C GLU A 255 -11.47 -6.31 1.26
N ASP A 256 -11.05 -6.32 2.52
CA ASP A 256 -10.09 -7.31 3.03
C ASP A 256 -10.78 -8.67 3.21
N LYS A 257 -11.19 -9.25 2.07
CA LYS A 257 -11.69 -10.63 2.08
C LYS A 257 -10.52 -11.56 2.35
N PRO A 258 -10.66 -12.49 3.30
CA PRO A 258 -9.69 -13.56 3.49
C PRO A 258 -9.53 -14.33 2.17
N VAL A 259 -8.38 -14.95 2.00
CA VAL A 259 -8.13 -15.79 0.82
C VAL A 259 -9.17 -16.93 0.80
N ASP A 260 -9.80 -17.14 -0.35
CA ASP A 260 -10.78 -18.23 -0.51
C ASP A 260 -10.07 -19.59 -0.52
N GLU A 261 -10.33 -20.37 0.49
CA GLU A 261 -9.76 -21.72 0.68
C GLU A 261 -10.74 -22.84 0.32
N SER A 262 -11.91 -22.53 -0.21
CA SER A 262 -12.98 -23.53 -0.42
C SER A 262 -12.54 -24.69 -1.32
N ALA A 263 -11.85 -24.38 -2.42
CA ALA A 263 -11.32 -25.40 -3.34
C ALA A 263 -10.24 -26.26 -2.69
N LEU A 264 -9.36 -25.67 -1.88
CA LEU A 264 -8.32 -26.38 -1.16
C LEU A 264 -8.94 -27.34 -0.11
N ASN A 265 -9.90 -26.86 0.66
CA ASN A 265 -10.58 -27.66 1.67
C ASN A 265 -11.33 -28.87 1.06
N ALA A 266 -11.92 -28.69 -0.13
CA ALA A 266 -12.56 -29.79 -0.86
C ALA A 266 -11.54 -30.87 -1.28
N GLU A 267 -10.35 -30.48 -1.77
CA GLU A 267 -9.30 -31.43 -2.13
C GLU A 267 -8.67 -32.09 -0.91
N ILE A 268 -8.48 -31.37 0.19
CA ILE A 268 -8.05 -31.93 1.48
C ILE A 268 -9.04 -33.03 1.94
N GLU A 269 -10.35 -32.73 1.90
CA GLU A 269 -11.37 -33.70 2.26
C GLU A 269 -11.35 -34.94 1.34
N ARG A 270 -11.17 -34.75 0.02
CA ARG A 270 -11.04 -35.85 -0.93
C ARG A 270 -9.84 -36.74 -0.62
N VAL A 271 -8.65 -36.15 -0.49
CA VAL A 271 -7.40 -36.92 -0.24
C VAL A 271 -7.39 -37.59 1.15
N SER A 272 -8.01 -36.97 2.15
CA SER A 272 -8.10 -37.54 3.50
C SER A 272 -8.82 -38.93 3.56
N LYS A 273 -9.65 -39.20 2.55
CA LYS A 273 -10.38 -40.49 2.41
C LYS A 273 -9.54 -41.57 1.75
N ILE A 274 -8.35 -41.23 1.22
CA ILE A 274 -7.46 -42.22 0.57
C ILE A 274 -6.63 -42.93 1.63
N ASP A 275 -6.80 -44.23 1.74
CA ASP A 275 -6.09 -45.07 2.74
C ASP A 275 -4.73 -45.54 2.19
N ARG A 276 -3.87 -44.62 1.83
CA ARG A 276 -2.47 -44.86 1.40
C ARG A 276 -1.53 -44.01 2.24
N LYS A 277 -0.40 -44.61 2.61
CA LYS A 277 0.57 -43.96 3.49
C LYS A 277 1.14 -42.68 2.85
N ASP A 278 1.54 -42.74 1.57
CA ASP A 278 2.08 -41.62 0.83
C ASP A 278 1.08 -40.49 0.65
N ALA A 279 -0.20 -40.79 0.42
CA ALA A 279 -1.26 -39.78 0.34
C ALA A 279 -1.46 -39.06 1.69
N LYS A 280 -1.41 -39.77 2.80
CA LYS A 280 -1.50 -39.21 4.15
C LYS A 280 -0.29 -38.32 4.49
N GLU A 281 0.93 -38.76 4.13
CA GLU A 281 2.16 -38.02 4.34
C GLU A 281 2.17 -36.73 3.50
N TYR A 282 1.74 -36.81 2.22
CA TYR A 282 1.63 -35.64 1.36
C TYR A 282 0.59 -34.65 1.90
N LEU A 283 -0.58 -35.13 2.33
CA LEU A 283 -1.60 -34.28 2.92
C LEU A 283 -1.08 -33.55 4.17
N ALA A 284 -0.39 -34.25 5.06
CA ALA A 284 0.21 -33.61 6.23
C ALA A 284 1.25 -32.56 5.87
N ALA A 285 2.05 -32.79 4.82
CA ALA A 285 3.00 -31.80 4.31
C ALA A 285 2.29 -30.57 3.74
N VAL A 286 1.21 -30.75 2.99
CA VAL A 286 0.39 -29.64 2.45
C VAL A 286 -0.20 -28.79 3.57
N GLU A 287 -0.77 -29.42 4.60
CA GLU A 287 -1.34 -28.71 5.75
C GLU A 287 -0.27 -27.93 6.54
N ALA A 288 0.90 -28.54 6.76
CA ALA A 288 2.02 -27.92 7.44
C ALA A 288 2.55 -26.71 6.64
N TYR A 289 2.70 -26.85 5.33
CA TYR A 289 3.15 -25.79 4.46
C TYR A 289 2.14 -24.63 4.40
N LYS A 290 0.84 -24.92 4.21
CA LYS A 290 -0.24 -23.94 4.29
C LYS A 290 -0.17 -23.15 5.60
N LYS A 291 -0.02 -23.87 6.73
CA LYS A 291 0.09 -23.23 8.04
C LYS A 291 1.32 -22.33 8.12
N GLY A 292 2.47 -22.79 7.61
CA GLY A 292 3.71 -21.98 7.56
C GLY A 292 3.52 -20.69 6.78
N LEU A 293 2.87 -20.73 5.61
CA LEU A 293 2.54 -19.55 4.82
C LEU A 293 1.60 -18.60 5.58
N ALA A 294 0.59 -19.13 6.24
CA ALA A 294 -0.36 -18.32 7.01
C ALA A 294 0.31 -17.65 8.21
N ASP A 295 1.13 -18.37 8.96
CA ASP A 295 1.86 -17.87 10.13
C ASP A 295 2.83 -16.72 9.75
N GLN A 296 3.36 -16.75 8.52
CA GLN A 296 4.25 -15.71 7.96
C GLN A 296 3.49 -14.65 7.14
N ASN A 297 2.16 -14.72 7.09
CA ASN A 297 1.33 -13.83 6.28
C ASN A 297 1.65 -13.88 4.77
N LEU A 298 2.03 -15.04 4.28
CA LEU A 298 2.38 -15.30 2.88
C LEU A 298 1.29 -16.07 2.10
N LEU A 299 0.16 -16.38 2.74
CA LEU A 299 -0.93 -17.10 2.08
C LEU A 299 -1.59 -16.18 1.03
N THR A 300 -1.57 -16.63 -0.23
CA THR A 300 -2.12 -15.89 -1.38
C THR A 300 -3.10 -16.78 -2.16
N PRO A 301 -3.96 -16.22 -3.03
CA PRO A 301 -4.79 -17.00 -3.95
C PRO A 301 -3.94 -17.93 -4.84
N ASN A 302 -2.76 -17.49 -5.28
CA ASN A 302 -1.86 -18.28 -6.10
C ASN A 302 -1.26 -19.45 -5.32
N ALA A 303 -0.85 -19.24 -4.07
CA ALA A 303 -0.39 -20.31 -3.19
C ALA A 303 -1.48 -21.37 -2.97
N ILE A 304 -2.73 -20.96 -2.73
CA ILE A 304 -3.88 -21.87 -2.63
C ILE A 304 -4.06 -22.68 -3.92
N ALA A 305 -4.03 -22.01 -5.08
CA ALA A 305 -4.18 -22.68 -6.38
C ALA A 305 -3.11 -23.76 -6.60
N LYS A 306 -1.84 -23.48 -6.29
CA LYS A 306 -0.74 -24.45 -6.37
C LYS A 306 -0.98 -25.68 -5.47
N LEU A 307 -1.43 -25.46 -4.23
CA LEU A 307 -1.75 -26.55 -3.31
C LEU A 307 -2.90 -27.41 -3.82
N VAL A 308 -3.93 -26.79 -4.40
CA VAL A 308 -5.05 -27.49 -5.04
C VAL A 308 -4.57 -28.35 -6.20
N GLU A 309 -3.72 -27.81 -7.08
CA GLU A 309 -3.15 -28.56 -8.21
C GLU A 309 -2.34 -29.75 -7.73
N GLY A 310 -1.46 -29.56 -6.75
CA GLY A 310 -0.69 -30.67 -6.18
C GLY A 310 -1.55 -31.77 -5.57
N LEU A 311 -2.61 -31.43 -4.83
CA LEU A 311 -3.53 -32.41 -4.27
C LEU A 311 -4.33 -33.17 -5.36
N LYS A 312 -4.68 -32.55 -6.49
CA LYS A 312 -5.35 -33.18 -7.62
C LYS A 312 -4.52 -34.30 -8.26
N GLU A 313 -3.20 -34.23 -8.19
CA GLU A 313 -2.31 -35.26 -8.69
C GLU A 313 -2.33 -36.54 -7.83
N VAL A 314 -2.82 -36.48 -6.61
CA VAL A 314 -2.97 -37.66 -5.71
C VAL A 314 -4.15 -38.47 -6.20
N LYS A 315 -3.86 -39.64 -6.82
CA LYS A 315 -4.86 -40.56 -7.35
C LYS A 315 -5.37 -41.50 -6.25
N GLU A 316 -6.57 -42.07 -6.41
CA GLU A 316 -7.17 -43.05 -5.48
C GLU A 316 -6.48 -44.42 -5.56
N THR A 317 -5.88 -44.74 -6.71
CA THR A 317 -5.18 -46.01 -7.00
C THR A 317 -3.78 -45.75 -7.54
#